data_4bc034fda618b886f1dde816ce6bfd50
#
_entry.id   4bc034fda618b886f1dde816ce6bfd50
#
_cell.length_a   1.000
_cell.length_b   1.000
_cell.length_c   1.000
_cell.angle_alpha   90.00
_cell.angle_beta   90.00
_cell.angle_gamma   90.00
#
_symmetry.space_group_name_H-M   'P 1'
#
loop_
_entity.id
_entity.type
_entity.pdbx_description
1 polymer ?
#
loop_
_entity_poly.entity_id
_entity_poly.type
_entity_poly.pdbx_seq_one_letter_code
_entity_poly.pdbx_strand_id
1 'polypeptide(L)'
;MSDVADITLEEIIAKLREIAPAIRAEGVTRLAVFGSRARGDARPDSDLDVLVETVARGALPAFDLFKVAHLIEDATGLQTQISMRDLLKPRITERIADDLIEVF
;
A
#
# COMPACT_ATOMS: atom_id res chain seq x y z
N MET A 1 -27.37 -0.08 1.32
CA MET A 1 -26.28 -0.27 2.26
C MET A 1 -24.97 -0.31 1.49
N SER A 2 -24.08 0.60 1.81
CA SER A 2 -22.81 0.64 1.10
C SER A 2 -21.91 -0.49 1.58
N ASP A 3 -21.27 -1.11 0.63
CA ASP A 3 -20.28 -2.13 0.88
C ASP A 3 -18.94 -1.43 1.17
N VAL A 4 -18.20 -1.91 2.14
CA VAL A 4 -16.86 -1.40 2.41
C VAL A 4 -15.95 -1.47 1.19
N ALA A 5 -16.27 -2.39 0.27
CA ALA A 5 -15.50 -2.57 -0.95
C ALA A 5 -15.75 -1.47 -1.98
N ASP A 6 -16.74 -0.60 -1.76
CA ASP A 6 -17.03 0.51 -2.67
C ASP A 6 -16.23 1.78 -2.34
N ILE A 7 -15.22 1.66 -1.53
CA ILE A 7 -14.33 2.77 -1.19
C ILE A 7 -13.63 3.29 -2.45
N THR A 8 -13.60 4.61 -2.61
CA THR A 8 -12.97 5.24 -3.77
C THR A 8 -11.45 5.31 -3.58
N LEU A 9 -10.74 5.49 -4.69
CA LEU A 9 -9.30 5.70 -4.64
C LEU A 9 -8.93 6.91 -3.78
N GLU A 10 -9.70 8.00 -3.92
CA GLU A 10 -9.45 9.21 -3.13
C GLU A 10 -9.60 8.95 -1.64
N GLU A 11 -10.60 8.17 -1.26
CA GLU A 11 -10.80 7.78 0.14
C GLU A 11 -9.67 6.90 0.64
N ILE A 12 -9.21 5.97 -0.20
CA ILE A 12 -8.07 5.11 0.15
C ILE A 12 -6.84 5.95 0.43
N ILE A 13 -6.52 6.88 -0.47
CA ILE A 13 -5.35 7.74 -0.32
C ILE A 13 -5.47 8.60 0.93
N ALA A 14 -6.63 9.17 1.18
CA ALA A 14 -6.85 10.00 2.36
C ALA A 14 -6.65 9.20 3.65
N LYS A 15 -7.18 7.98 3.71
CA LYS A 15 -7.04 7.12 4.88
C LYS A 15 -5.59 6.71 5.10
N LEU A 16 -4.87 6.40 4.03
CA LEU A 16 -3.46 6.04 4.13
C LEU A 16 -2.61 7.22 4.60
N ARG A 17 -2.94 8.43 4.17
CA ARG A 17 -2.24 9.63 4.65
C ARG A 17 -2.50 9.89 6.12
N GLU A 18 -3.70 9.60 6.61
CA GLU A 18 -4.02 9.74 8.03
C GLU A 18 -3.15 8.82 8.90
N ILE A 19 -2.86 7.63 8.44
CA ILE A 19 -2.05 6.66 9.20
C ILE A 19 -0.57 6.68 8.81
N ALA A 20 -0.16 7.60 7.95
CA ALA A 20 1.23 7.69 7.51
C ALA A 20 2.23 7.73 8.67
N PRO A 21 2.00 8.50 9.75
CA PRO A 21 2.94 8.49 10.88
C PRO A 21 3.13 7.10 11.49
N ALA A 22 2.05 6.33 11.63
CA ALA A 22 2.13 4.97 12.18
C ALA A 22 2.90 4.04 11.24
N ILE A 23 2.66 4.16 9.93
CA ILE A 23 3.35 3.35 8.94
C ILE A 23 4.84 3.71 8.90
N ARG A 24 5.16 4.99 8.95
CA ARG A 24 6.56 5.45 8.98
C ARG A 24 7.28 4.96 10.23
N ALA A 25 6.58 4.89 11.35
CA ALA A 25 7.15 4.38 12.59
C ALA A 25 7.59 2.92 12.47
N GLU A 26 7.01 2.17 11.55
CA GLU A 26 7.39 0.79 11.27
C GLU A 26 8.58 0.67 10.32
N GLY A 27 9.12 1.79 9.84
CA GLY A 27 10.30 1.78 8.98
C GLY A 27 10.01 2.00 7.49
N VAL A 28 8.77 2.30 7.14
CA VAL A 28 8.40 2.58 5.75
C VAL A 28 8.74 4.03 5.43
N THR A 29 9.54 4.26 4.40
CA THR A 29 9.95 5.60 3.98
C THR A 29 9.07 6.14 2.86
N ARG A 30 8.53 5.27 2.01
CA ARG A 30 7.64 5.65 0.92
C ARG A 30 6.56 4.61 0.75
N LEU A 31 5.36 5.07 0.39
CA LEU A 31 4.20 4.21 0.16
C LEU A 31 3.49 4.67 -1.10
N ALA A 32 3.18 3.71 -1.98
CA ALA A 32 2.41 3.97 -3.18
C ALA A 32 1.34 2.91 -3.37
N VAL A 33 0.26 3.28 -4.04
CA VAL A 33 -0.82 2.34 -4.41
C VAL A 33 -0.64 2.02 -5.89
N PHE A 34 -0.89 0.77 -6.27
CA PHE A 34 -0.87 0.36 -7.67
C PHE A 34 -1.94 -0.70 -7.92
N GLY A 35 -1.97 -1.25 -9.12
CA GLY A 35 -2.92 -2.30 -9.46
C GLY A 35 -4.31 -1.79 -9.75
N SER A 36 -5.31 -2.67 -9.64
CA SER A 36 -6.67 -2.37 -10.08
C SER A 36 -7.31 -1.21 -9.32
N ARG A 37 -7.02 -1.06 -8.03
CA ARG A 37 -7.55 0.06 -7.25
C ARG A 37 -7.00 1.40 -7.74
N ALA A 38 -5.73 1.43 -8.13
CA ALA A 38 -5.11 2.64 -8.67
C ALA A 38 -5.61 2.96 -10.07
N ARG A 39 -5.84 1.92 -10.90
CA ARG A 39 -6.35 2.12 -12.26
C ARG A 39 -7.84 2.48 -12.32
N GLY A 40 -8.59 2.17 -11.27
CA GLY A 40 -10.02 2.41 -11.24
C GLY A 40 -10.86 1.28 -11.84
N ASP A 41 -10.26 0.11 -12.08
CA ASP A 41 -10.98 -1.05 -12.63
C ASP A 41 -11.14 -2.17 -11.60
N ALA A 42 -11.00 -1.84 -10.32
CA ALA A 42 -11.15 -2.81 -9.24
C ALA A 42 -12.59 -3.26 -9.10
N ARG A 43 -12.75 -4.51 -8.70
CA ARG A 43 -14.04 -5.07 -8.28
C ARG A 43 -14.18 -4.89 -6.78
N PRO A 44 -15.40 -5.00 -6.23
CA PRO A 44 -15.60 -4.88 -4.78
C PRO A 44 -14.73 -5.82 -3.95
N ASP A 45 -14.38 -6.98 -4.47
CA ASP A 45 -13.55 -7.97 -3.77
C ASP A 45 -12.06 -7.86 -4.12
N SER A 46 -11.66 -6.86 -4.88
CA SER A 46 -10.25 -6.68 -5.25
C SER A 46 -9.41 -6.27 -4.06
N ASP A 47 -8.24 -6.86 -3.93
CA ASP A 47 -7.26 -6.48 -2.91
C ASP A 47 -6.69 -5.10 -3.21
N LEU A 48 -6.18 -4.46 -2.19
CA LEU A 48 -5.42 -3.23 -2.32
C LEU A 48 -3.94 -3.59 -2.48
N ASP A 49 -3.34 -3.19 -3.59
CA ASP A 49 -1.93 -3.42 -3.84
C ASP A 49 -1.12 -2.18 -3.47
N VAL A 50 -0.16 -2.35 -2.58
CA VAL A 50 0.72 -1.25 -2.16
C VAL A 50 2.18 -1.62 -2.35
N LEU A 51 2.96 -0.61 -2.71
CA LEU A 51 4.41 -0.74 -2.86
C LEU A 51 5.06 0.10 -1.78
N VAL A 52 5.99 -0.49 -1.02
CA VAL A 52 6.68 0.21 0.04
C VAL A 52 8.17 0.22 -0.19
N GLU A 53 8.82 1.30 0.27
CA GLU A 53 10.26 1.38 0.43
C GLU A 53 10.52 1.53 1.92
N THR A 54 11.56 0.86 2.40
CA THR A 54 11.88 0.84 3.82
C THR A 54 13.26 1.45 4.07
N VAL A 55 13.53 1.75 5.33
CA VAL A 55 14.87 2.17 5.73
C VAL A 55 15.88 1.07 5.41
N ALA A 56 17.16 1.45 5.33
CA ALA A 56 18.23 0.51 5.02
C ALA A 56 18.24 -0.65 6.02
N ARG A 57 18.51 -1.83 5.52
CA ARG A 57 18.62 -3.03 6.37
C ARG A 57 19.70 -2.82 7.41
N GLY A 58 19.41 -3.25 8.63
CA GLY A 58 20.31 -3.10 9.75
C GLY A 58 20.12 -1.81 10.53
N ALA A 59 19.38 -0.84 10.00
CA ALA A 59 19.10 0.41 10.70
C ALA A 59 18.02 0.23 11.76
N LEU A 60 17.13 -0.75 11.58
CA LEU A 60 16.02 -1.05 12.48
C LEU A 60 15.93 -2.55 12.71
N PRO A 61 15.17 -2.98 13.73
CA PRO A 61 14.78 -4.39 13.87
C PRO A 61 14.09 -4.88 12.59
N ALA A 62 13.94 -6.19 12.48
CA ALA A 62 13.32 -6.80 11.30
C ALA A 62 12.00 -6.12 10.98
N PHE A 63 11.82 -5.77 9.71
CA PHE A 63 10.59 -5.14 9.23
C PHE A 63 9.42 -6.10 9.34
N ASP A 64 8.34 -5.65 9.98
CA ASP A 64 7.14 -6.46 10.15
C ASP A 64 6.09 -6.07 9.10
N LEU A 65 6.11 -6.81 8.00
CA LEU A 65 5.20 -6.62 6.89
C LEU A 65 3.74 -6.81 7.30
N PHE A 66 3.48 -7.78 8.17
CA PHE A 66 2.12 -8.07 8.62
C PHE A 66 1.53 -6.93 9.45
N LYS A 67 2.37 -6.28 10.23
CA LYS A 67 1.92 -5.14 11.03
C LYS A 67 1.50 -3.97 10.15
N VAL A 68 2.29 -3.69 9.11
CA VAL A 68 1.94 -2.64 8.15
C VAL A 68 0.66 -2.99 7.41
N ALA A 69 0.51 -4.25 6.98
CA ALA A 69 -0.70 -4.70 6.31
C ALA A 69 -1.92 -4.52 7.20
N HIS A 70 -1.83 -4.88 8.48
CA HIS A 70 -2.93 -4.70 9.41
C HIS A 70 -3.32 -3.25 9.61
N LEU A 71 -2.33 -2.34 9.69
CA LEU A 71 -2.61 -0.90 9.80
C LEU A 71 -3.42 -0.42 8.61
N ILE A 72 -3.05 -0.86 7.42
CA ILE A 72 -3.74 -0.47 6.19
C ILE A 72 -5.13 -1.10 6.12
N GLU A 73 -5.24 -2.38 6.45
CA GLU A 73 -6.52 -3.09 6.43
C GLU A 73 -7.51 -2.47 7.42
N ASP A 74 -7.05 -2.13 8.61
CA ASP A 74 -7.89 -1.48 9.60
C ASP A 74 -8.37 -0.11 9.13
N ALA A 75 -7.53 0.63 8.43
CA ALA A 75 -7.86 1.97 7.96
C ALA A 75 -8.81 1.95 6.75
N THR A 76 -8.64 1.00 5.85
CA THR A 76 -9.35 0.98 4.57
C THR A 76 -10.49 -0.05 4.49
N GLY A 77 -10.44 -1.07 5.33
CA GLY A 77 -11.39 -2.19 5.24
C GLY A 77 -11.08 -3.15 4.10
N LEU A 78 -9.94 -3.00 3.44
CA LEU A 78 -9.57 -3.82 2.28
C LEU A 78 -8.44 -4.75 2.65
N GLN A 79 -8.49 -5.97 2.12
CA GLN A 79 -7.34 -6.87 2.18
C GLN A 79 -6.20 -6.24 1.39
N THR A 80 -5.01 -6.27 1.97
CA THR A 80 -3.87 -5.54 1.43
C THR A 80 -2.74 -6.48 1.09
N GLN A 81 -2.20 -6.33 -0.12
CA GLN A 81 -1.00 -7.03 -0.56
C GLN A 81 0.14 -6.03 -0.64
N ILE A 82 1.20 -6.30 0.11
CA ILE A 82 2.35 -5.39 0.18
C ILE A 82 3.49 -5.98 -0.63
N SER A 83 4.05 -5.16 -1.52
CA SER A 83 5.26 -5.48 -2.25
C SER A 83 6.35 -4.52 -1.80
N MET A 84 7.57 -5.05 -1.63
CA MET A 84 8.73 -4.22 -1.28
C MET A 84 9.48 -3.91 -2.56
N ARG A 85 9.72 -2.62 -2.81
CA ARG A 85 10.33 -2.16 -4.07
C ARG A 85 11.67 -2.84 -4.35
N ASP A 86 12.51 -2.98 -3.33
CA ASP A 86 13.85 -3.57 -3.51
C ASP A 86 13.83 -5.08 -3.74
N LEU A 87 12.69 -5.73 -3.53
CA LEU A 87 12.54 -7.17 -3.78
C LEU A 87 11.84 -7.47 -5.09
N LEU A 88 11.31 -6.47 -5.77
CA LEU A 88 10.65 -6.67 -7.06
C LEU A 88 11.67 -6.83 -8.18
N LYS A 89 11.38 -7.75 -9.09
CA LYS A 89 12.17 -7.87 -10.31
C LYS A 89 11.95 -6.63 -11.18
N PRO A 90 13.00 -6.17 -11.90
CA PRO A 90 12.89 -4.97 -12.75
C PRO A 90 11.70 -5.00 -13.71
N ARG A 91 11.39 -6.16 -14.27
CA ARG A 91 10.27 -6.31 -15.19
C ARG A 91 8.94 -5.98 -14.54
N ILE A 92 8.75 -6.38 -13.27
CA ILE A 92 7.53 -6.09 -12.54
C ILE A 92 7.46 -4.62 -12.17
N THR A 93 8.58 -4.05 -11.77
CA THR A 93 8.67 -2.62 -11.45
C THR A 93 8.26 -1.77 -12.66
N GLU A 94 8.75 -2.13 -13.83
CA GLU A 94 8.38 -1.42 -15.06
C GLU A 94 6.89 -1.57 -15.38
N ARG A 95 6.34 -2.77 -15.17
CA ARG A 95 4.93 -3.03 -15.47
C ARG A 95 4.00 -2.19 -14.61
N ILE A 96 4.31 -2.03 -13.34
CA ILE A 96 3.44 -1.30 -12.42
C ILE A 96 3.70 0.20 -12.38
N ALA A 97 4.77 0.66 -13.01
CA ALA A 97 5.18 2.07 -12.93
C ALA A 97 4.09 3.03 -13.37
N ASP A 98 3.35 2.69 -14.41
CA ASP A 98 2.29 3.54 -14.94
C ASP A 98 1.08 3.64 -14.01
N ASP A 99 0.92 2.66 -13.11
CA ASP A 99 -0.21 2.63 -12.18
C ASP A 99 0.12 3.24 -10.83
N LEU A 100 1.39 3.52 -10.54
CA LEU A 100 1.81 3.96 -9.21
C LEU A 100 1.25 5.33 -8.86
N ILE A 101 0.62 5.40 -7.68
CA ILE A 101 0.15 6.65 -7.11
C ILE A 101 0.81 6.79 -5.74
N GLU A 102 1.70 7.75 -5.60
CA GLU A 102 2.39 7.95 -4.33
C GLU A 102 1.46 8.52 -3.27
N VAL A 103 1.50 7.93 -2.09
CA VAL A 103 0.75 8.41 -0.94
C VAL A 103 1.64 9.32 -0.10
N PHE A 104 2.87 8.85 0.14
CA PHE A 104 3.87 9.68 0.82
C PHE A 104 5.28 9.22 0.48
#